data_7f416fb2873561e5bb393ff82a5cfd44
#
_entry.id   7f416fb2873561e5bb393ff82a5cfd44
#
_cell.length_a   1.000
_cell.length_b   1.000
_cell.length_c   1.000
_cell.angle_alpha   90.00
_cell.angle_beta   90.00
_cell.angle_gamma   90.00
#
_symmetry.space_group_name_H-M   'P 1'
#
loop_
_entity.id
_entity.type
_entity.pdbx_description
1 polymer ?
#
loop_
_entity_poly.entity_id
_entity_poly.type
_entity_poly.pdbx_seq_one_letter_code
_entity_poly.pdbx_strand_id
1 'polypeptide(L)'
;FFLMFRPPPRSTLFPYTTLFRSFVPTNVISITDGQIFLESDLFNAGIRPAVNAGLSVSRVGGAAQTKIIKKLGGGIRLDLAQYRELAAFAQFASDLDESTRKQIERGQRVTELMKQNQYSPMSVAQMAVSLYAANEGFLDDIEVNKVRDFEDALQAYMKSEHSKLMKKIDKTGEYSDEIQQGIRTGIETFIKTQTWW
;
A
#
# COMPACT_ATOMS: atom_id res chain seq x y z
N PHE A 1 -9.58 33.26 -15.26
CA PHE A 1 -10.43 33.80 -16.35
C PHE A 1 -11.84 33.22 -16.26
N PHE A 2 -11.98 31.93 -16.10
CA PHE A 2 -13.25 31.23 -15.93
C PHE A 2 -14.02 31.68 -14.67
N LEU A 3 -13.29 31.98 -13.60
CA LEU A 3 -13.85 32.45 -12.33
C LEU A 3 -14.39 33.87 -12.40
N MET A 4 -13.96 34.67 -13.37
CA MET A 4 -14.49 36.05 -13.58
C MET A 4 -15.85 36.04 -14.29
N PHE A 5 -16.17 34.99 -15.07
CA PHE A 5 -17.44 34.92 -15.81
C PHE A 5 -18.56 34.23 -15.02
N ARG A 6 -18.23 33.56 -13.94
CA ARG A 6 -19.21 32.99 -13.02
C ARG A 6 -18.86 33.38 -11.59
N PRO A 7 -19.33 34.48 -11.12
CA PRO A 7 -19.25 34.80 -9.72
C PRO A 7 -20.48 34.32 -8.92
N PRO A 8 -20.65 33.02 -8.60
CA PRO A 8 -21.36 32.75 -7.38
C PRO A 8 -20.43 33.21 -6.25
N PRO A 9 -20.99 33.72 -5.12
CA PRO A 9 -20.19 34.22 -3.97
C PRO A 9 -19.14 33.22 -3.50
N ARG A 10 -19.34 31.92 -3.77
CA ARG A 10 -18.40 30.83 -3.50
C ARG A 10 -17.18 30.83 -4.42
N SER A 11 -17.29 31.30 -5.66
CA SER A 11 -16.14 31.32 -6.61
C SER A 11 -15.24 32.52 -6.40
N THR A 12 -15.73 33.60 -5.80
CA THR A 12 -14.90 34.72 -5.40
C THR A 12 -14.19 34.51 -4.07
N LEU A 13 -14.81 33.78 -3.14
CA LEU A 13 -14.18 33.39 -1.88
C LEU A 13 -13.16 32.23 -2.06
N PHE A 14 -13.35 31.39 -3.04
CA PHE A 14 -12.49 30.22 -3.30
C PHE A 14 -11.03 30.59 -3.59
N PRO A 15 -10.71 31.58 -4.45
CA PRO A 15 -9.33 32.02 -4.65
C PRO A 15 -8.67 32.52 -3.38
N TYR A 16 -9.40 33.28 -2.57
CA TYR A 16 -8.86 33.82 -1.32
C TYR A 16 -8.63 32.73 -0.27
N THR A 17 -9.55 31.81 -0.11
CA THR A 17 -9.37 30.68 0.81
C THR A 17 -8.29 29.70 0.32
N THR A 18 -8.18 29.52 -1.00
CA THR A 18 -7.13 28.69 -1.58
C THR A 18 -5.78 29.36 -1.48
N LEU A 19 -5.66 30.68 -1.76
CA LEU A 19 -4.44 31.46 -1.57
C LEU A 19 -3.99 31.50 -0.12
N PHE A 20 -4.89 31.77 0.82
CA PHE A 20 -4.57 31.80 2.25
C PHE A 20 -4.27 30.43 2.83
N ARG A 21 -5.02 29.40 2.44
CA ARG A 21 -4.77 28.02 2.89
C ARG A 21 -3.58 27.38 2.20
N SER A 22 -3.28 27.75 0.96
CA SER A 22 -2.15 27.21 0.22
C SER A 22 -0.82 27.88 0.55
N PHE A 23 -0.82 29.08 1.13
CA PHE A 23 0.41 29.78 1.48
C PHE A 23 1.23 28.99 2.52
N VAL A 24 0.64 28.59 3.64
CA VAL A 24 1.33 27.78 4.66
C VAL A 24 1.62 26.37 4.17
N PRO A 25 0.65 25.59 3.66
CA PRO A 25 0.92 24.25 3.11
C PRO A 25 1.93 24.26 1.99
N THR A 26 1.87 25.20 1.05
CA THR A 26 2.80 25.29 -0.08
C THR A 26 4.22 25.60 0.40
N ASN A 27 4.39 26.51 1.36
CA ASN A 27 5.69 26.79 1.94
C ASN A 27 6.24 25.59 2.70
N VAL A 28 5.42 24.91 3.49
CA VAL A 28 5.83 23.69 4.21
C VAL A 28 6.26 22.60 3.23
N ILE A 29 5.48 22.35 2.18
CA ILE A 29 5.82 21.35 1.14
C ILE A 29 7.12 21.73 0.42
N SER A 30 7.39 23.02 0.22
CA SER A 30 8.62 23.47 -0.44
C SER A 30 9.88 23.36 0.41
N ILE A 31 9.73 23.43 1.74
CA ILE A 31 10.83 23.36 2.71
C ILE A 31 11.13 21.89 3.08
N THR A 32 10.11 21.03 3.15
CA THR A 32 10.24 19.63 3.55
C THR A 32 10.59 18.72 2.37
N ASP A 33 11.14 17.55 2.65
CA ASP A 33 11.48 16.53 1.66
C ASP A 33 10.31 15.64 1.23
N GLY A 34 9.10 16.04 1.56
CA GLY A 34 7.87 15.35 1.19
C GLY A 34 6.78 15.49 2.25
N GLN A 35 5.67 14.82 2.00
CA GLN A 35 4.51 14.81 2.89
C GLN A 35 3.86 13.44 2.93
N ILE A 36 3.31 13.10 4.09
CA ILE A 36 2.37 11.99 4.26
C ILE A 36 0.98 12.59 4.41
N PHE A 37 0.10 12.33 3.44
CA PHE A 37 -1.26 12.87 3.43
C PHE A 37 -2.23 11.90 4.08
N LEU A 38 -2.93 12.35 5.13
CA LEU A 38 -3.92 11.57 5.85
C LEU A 38 -5.32 12.05 5.48
N GLU A 39 -6.23 11.10 5.26
CA GLU A 39 -7.63 11.37 4.88
C GLU A 39 -8.59 10.83 5.93
N SER A 40 -9.57 11.68 6.32
CA SER A 40 -10.61 11.30 7.26
C SER A 40 -11.52 10.20 6.72
N ASP A 41 -11.77 10.20 5.41
CA ASP A 41 -12.62 9.20 4.76
C ASP A 41 -12.01 7.81 4.81
N LEU A 42 -10.69 7.69 4.61
CA LEU A 42 -9.96 6.43 4.78
C LEU A 42 -10.00 5.95 6.23
N PHE A 43 -9.85 6.88 7.18
CA PHE A 43 -9.93 6.55 8.60
C PHE A 43 -11.30 6.02 8.99
N ASN A 44 -12.36 6.67 8.53
CA ASN A 44 -13.76 6.28 8.78
C ASN A 44 -14.10 4.95 8.09
N ALA A 45 -13.50 4.66 6.93
CA ALA A 45 -13.59 3.39 6.24
C ALA A 45 -12.79 2.25 6.93
N GLY A 46 -12.13 2.53 8.06
CA GLY A 46 -11.35 1.53 8.79
C GLY A 46 -9.97 1.24 8.21
N ILE A 47 -9.49 2.02 7.25
CA ILE A 47 -8.14 1.91 6.70
C ILE A 47 -7.18 2.66 7.63
N ARG A 48 -6.32 1.91 8.30
CA ARG A 48 -5.36 2.46 9.28
C ARG A 48 -3.98 1.86 9.05
N PRO A 49 -2.95 2.68 8.81
CA PRO A 49 -2.96 4.14 8.78
C PRO A 49 -3.77 4.71 7.60
N ALA A 50 -4.45 5.84 7.81
CA ALA A 50 -5.31 6.49 6.82
C ALA A 50 -4.50 7.31 5.78
N VAL A 51 -3.45 6.71 5.25
CA VAL A 51 -2.51 7.35 4.33
C VAL A 51 -3.02 7.28 2.90
N ASN A 52 -3.16 8.45 2.28
CA ASN A 52 -3.39 8.52 0.84
C ASN A 52 -2.06 8.37 0.10
N ALA A 53 -1.80 7.18 -0.45
CA ALA A 53 -0.57 6.87 -1.18
C ALA A 53 -0.42 7.67 -2.50
N GLY A 54 -1.51 8.16 -3.09
CA GLY A 54 -1.49 8.96 -4.32
C GLY A 54 -1.05 10.39 -4.09
N LEU A 55 -1.50 11.00 -2.97
CA LEU A 55 -1.18 12.37 -2.60
C LEU A 55 0.10 12.49 -1.76
N SER A 56 0.55 11.40 -1.16
CA SER A 56 1.77 11.36 -0.38
C SER A 56 2.98 11.32 -1.32
N VAL A 57 3.96 12.18 -1.04
CA VAL A 57 5.16 12.35 -1.87
C VAL A 57 6.40 12.32 -0.99
N SER A 58 7.45 11.67 -1.46
CA SER A 58 8.80 11.78 -0.90
C SER A 58 9.78 12.19 -1.98
N ARG A 59 10.54 13.26 -1.76
CA ARG A 59 11.59 13.73 -2.71
C ARG A 59 12.78 12.78 -2.71
N VAL A 60 13.13 12.25 -1.55
CA VAL A 60 14.22 11.29 -1.39
C VAL A 60 13.78 9.91 -1.89
N GLY A 61 12.57 9.50 -1.53
CA GLY A 61 11.86 8.34 -2.05
C GLY A 61 12.70 7.09 -2.17
N GLY A 62 12.79 6.58 -3.38
CA GLY A 62 13.48 5.34 -3.68
C GLY A 62 15.00 5.33 -3.43
N ALA A 63 15.63 6.50 -3.21
CA ALA A 63 17.06 6.54 -2.84
C ALA A 63 17.30 6.16 -1.37
N ALA A 64 16.32 6.39 -0.50
CA ALA A 64 16.39 6.03 0.92
C ALA A 64 15.92 4.59 1.19
N GLN A 65 15.23 3.95 0.23
CA GLN A 65 14.73 2.59 0.40
C GLN A 65 15.83 1.54 0.21
N THR A 66 15.74 0.46 0.97
CA THR A 66 16.54 -0.74 0.69
C THR A 66 16.19 -1.30 -0.68
N LYS A 67 17.13 -2.00 -1.33
CA LYS A 67 16.94 -2.54 -2.68
C LYS A 67 15.72 -3.46 -2.76
N ILE A 68 15.50 -4.29 -1.75
CA ILE A 68 14.37 -5.22 -1.68
C ILE A 68 13.03 -4.47 -1.62
N ILE A 69 12.89 -3.47 -0.75
CA ILE A 69 11.65 -2.69 -0.62
C ILE A 69 11.37 -1.87 -1.88
N LYS A 70 12.41 -1.28 -2.47
CA LYS A 70 12.28 -0.53 -3.72
C LYS A 70 11.74 -1.40 -4.86
N LYS A 71 12.23 -2.64 -4.97
CA LYS A 71 11.81 -3.56 -6.03
C LYS A 71 10.40 -4.09 -5.81
N LEU A 72 10.07 -4.51 -4.59
CA LEU A 72 8.76 -5.07 -4.26
C LEU A 72 7.66 -4.01 -4.14
N GLY A 73 7.97 -2.84 -3.61
CA GLY A 73 6.98 -1.77 -3.40
C GLY A 73 6.44 -1.14 -4.69
N GLY A 74 7.17 -1.25 -5.81
CA GLY A 74 6.73 -0.70 -7.09
C GLY A 74 5.44 -1.33 -7.61
N GLY A 75 5.32 -2.65 -7.55
CA GLY A 75 4.13 -3.40 -7.95
C GLY A 75 2.91 -3.00 -7.13
N ILE A 76 3.05 -3.00 -5.82
CA ILE A 76 1.96 -2.67 -4.88
C ILE A 76 1.40 -1.26 -5.12
N ARG A 77 2.27 -0.29 -5.41
CA ARG A 77 1.83 1.08 -5.70
C ARG A 77 0.97 1.14 -6.96
N LEU A 78 1.33 0.37 -7.97
CA LEU A 78 0.57 0.28 -9.22
C LEU A 78 -0.79 -0.38 -8.98
N ASP A 79 -0.82 -1.51 -8.28
CA ASP A 79 -2.04 -2.24 -7.94
C ASP A 79 -3.02 -1.35 -7.16
N LEU A 80 -2.54 -0.58 -6.18
CA LEU A 80 -3.36 0.34 -5.41
C LEU A 80 -3.88 1.52 -6.24
N ALA A 81 -3.10 2.04 -7.19
CA ALA A 81 -3.53 3.11 -8.08
C ALA A 81 -4.65 2.60 -9.01
N GLN A 82 -4.45 1.45 -9.65
CA GLN A 82 -5.46 0.81 -10.50
C GLN A 82 -6.75 0.48 -9.73
N TYR A 83 -6.61 -0.07 -8.53
CA TYR A 83 -7.75 -0.37 -7.68
C TYR A 83 -8.61 0.86 -7.39
N ARG A 84 -7.99 2.02 -7.08
CA ARG A 84 -8.73 3.26 -6.81
C ARG A 84 -9.52 3.75 -8.01
N GLU A 85 -8.94 3.67 -9.20
CA GLU A 85 -9.63 4.03 -10.44
C GLU A 85 -10.80 3.08 -10.72
N LEU A 86 -10.56 1.77 -10.63
CA LEU A 86 -11.57 0.76 -10.91
C LEU A 86 -12.68 0.72 -9.85
N ALA A 87 -12.37 0.92 -8.57
CA ALA A 87 -13.37 0.94 -7.49
C ALA A 87 -14.39 2.07 -7.65
N ALA A 88 -13.99 3.22 -8.19
CA ALA A 88 -14.90 4.32 -8.49
C ALA A 88 -15.89 3.94 -9.61
N PHE A 89 -15.45 3.19 -10.62
CA PHE A 89 -16.31 2.71 -11.72
C PHE A 89 -17.16 1.52 -11.30
N ALA A 90 -16.68 0.64 -10.44
CA ALA A 90 -17.39 -0.54 -9.98
C ALA A 90 -18.71 -0.23 -9.27
N GLN A 91 -18.85 0.95 -8.69
CA GLN A 91 -20.11 1.40 -8.07
C GLN A 91 -21.23 1.67 -9.10
N PHE A 92 -20.89 1.90 -10.35
CA PHE A 92 -21.83 2.28 -11.41
C PHE A 92 -22.03 1.22 -12.49
N ALA A 93 -21.18 0.18 -12.53
CA ALA A 93 -21.23 -0.85 -13.55
C ALA A 93 -21.91 -2.13 -13.03
N SER A 94 -23.05 -2.49 -13.62
CA SER A 94 -23.76 -3.73 -13.29
C SER A 94 -23.04 -4.99 -13.80
N ASP A 95 -22.25 -4.86 -14.88
CA ASP A 95 -21.54 -5.97 -15.52
C ASP A 95 -20.06 -5.62 -15.67
N LEU A 96 -19.26 -6.09 -14.72
CA LEU A 96 -17.80 -6.02 -14.79
C LEU A 96 -17.27 -7.28 -15.49
N ASP A 97 -16.33 -7.09 -16.42
CA ASP A 97 -15.60 -8.20 -16.99
C ASP A 97 -14.76 -8.92 -15.92
N GLU A 98 -14.48 -10.20 -16.17
CA GLU A 98 -13.77 -11.04 -15.19
C GLU A 98 -12.38 -10.51 -14.83
N SER A 99 -11.68 -9.90 -15.80
CA SER A 99 -10.36 -9.32 -15.58
C SER A 99 -10.40 -8.13 -14.62
N THR A 100 -11.36 -7.24 -14.82
CA THR A 100 -11.57 -6.07 -13.95
C THR A 100 -11.98 -6.50 -12.54
N ARG A 101 -12.84 -7.52 -12.42
CA ARG A 101 -13.21 -8.06 -11.11
C ARG A 101 -12.00 -8.61 -10.35
N LYS A 102 -11.15 -9.40 -11.01
CA LYS A 102 -9.91 -9.91 -10.40
C LYS A 102 -8.97 -8.79 -9.94
N GLN A 103 -8.85 -7.72 -10.73
CA GLN A 103 -8.04 -6.56 -10.32
C GLN A 103 -8.61 -5.83 -9.10
N ILE A 104 -9.93 -5.69 -9.02
CA ILE A 104 -10.59 -5.10 -7.85
C ILE A 104 -10.38 -5.97 -6.60
N GLU A 105 -10.60 -7.27 -6.71
CA GLU A 105 -10.39 -8.21 -5.62
C GLU A 105 -8.93 -8.21 -5.14
N ARG A 106 -7.97 -8.21 -6.06
CA ARG A 106 -6.55 -8.08 -5.74
C ARG A 106 -6.26 -6.77 -5.01
N GLY A 107 -6.79 -5.64 -5.50
CA GLY A 107 -6.63 -4.36 -4.86
C GLY A 107 -7.25 -4.28 -3.46
N GLN A 108 -8.37 -4.95 -3.22
CA GLN A 108 -8.98 -5.08 -1.89
C GLN A 108 -8.05 -5.85 -0.94
N ARG A 109 -7.51 -7.00 -1.36
CA ARG A 109 -6.56 -7.79 -0.55
C ARG A 109 -5.30 -7.01 -0.24
N VAL A 110 -4.74 -6.29 -1.22
CA VAL A 110 -3.59 -5.42 -1.01
C VAL A 110 -3.93 -4.29 -0.03
N THR A 111 -5.13 -3.71 -0.11
CA THR A 111 -5.56 -2.67 0.84
C THR A 111 -5.68 -3.21 2.27
N GLU A 112 -6.19 -4.44 2.44
CA GLU A 112 -6.22 -5.11 3.74
C GLU A 112 -4.81 -5.39 4.28
N LEU A 113 -3.92 -5.87 3.42
CA LEU A 113 -2.53 -6.12 3.78
C LEU A 113 -1.78 -4.85 4.24
N MET A 114 -2.15 -3.68 3.70
CA MET A 114 -1.53 -2.40 4.07
C MET A 114 -2.02 -1.85 5.41
N LYS A 115 -3.05 -2.42 6.01
CA LYS A 115 -3.50 -2.01 7.35
C LYS A 115 -2.49 -2.46 8.40
N GLN A 116 -2.16 -1.58 9.32
CA GLN A 116 -1.17 -1.82 10.36
C GLN A 116 -1.70 -1.41 11.73
N ASN A 117 -1.42 -2.20 12.75
CA ASN A 117 -1.78 -1.85 14.11
C ASN A 117 -0.93 -0.70 14.63
N GLN A 118 -1.52 0.12 15.50
CA GLN A 118 -0.80 1.21 16.13
C GLN A 118 0.34 0.67 17.02
N TYR A 119 1.49 1.33 16.99
CA TYR A 119 2.71 0.94 17.73
C TYR A 119 3.27 -0.46 17.38
N SER A 120 2.95 -0.97 16.20
CA SER A 120 3.45 -2.26 15.71
C SER A 120 4.31 -2.09 14.45
N PRO A 121 5.56 -1.60 14.59
CA PRO A 121 6.44 -1.44 13.45
C PRO A 121 6.90 -2.80 12.90
N MET A 122 7.01 -2.89 11.58
CA MET A 122 7.52 -4.08 10.89
C MET A 122 9.00 -3.90 10.53
N SER A 123 9.78 -4.98 10.61
CA SER A 123 11.15 -4.99 10.09
C SER A 123 11.16 -5.02 8.55
N VAL A 124 12.33 -4.72 7.95
CA VAL A 124 12.49 -4.78 6.49
C VAL A 124 12.17 -6.16 5.94
N ALA A 125 12.60 -7.21 6.65
CA ALA A 125 12.32 -8.58 6.26
C ALA A 125 10.82 -8.92 6.32
N GLN A 126 10.12 -8.49 7.35
CA GLN A 126 8.67 -8.67 7.47
C GLN A 126 7.93 -7.96 6.32
N MET A 127 8.25 -6.69 6.08
CA MET A 127 7.66 -5.95 4.95
C MET A 127 7.94 -6.64 3.61
N ALA A 128 9.17 -7.14 3.42
CA ALA A 128 9.55 -7.82 2.18
C ALA A 128 8.74 -9.12 1.95
N VAL A 129 8.50 -9.89 3.00
CA VAL A 129 7.69 -11.13 2.91
C VAL A 129 6.24 -10.80 2.55
N SER A 130 5.60 -9.83 3.23
CA SER A 130 4.23 -9.41 2.94
C SER A 130 4.09 -8.86 1.52
N LEU A 131 5.00 -7.97 1.09
CA LEU A 131 4.99 -7.40 -0.26
C LEU A 131 5.25 -8.46 -1.34
N TYR A 132 6.13 -9.42 -1.06
CA TYR A 132 6.39 -10.52 -1.98
C TYR A 132 5.16 -11.42 -2.15
N ALA A 133 4.49 -11.76 -1.05
CA ALA A 133 3.27 -12.56 -1.09
C ALA A 133 2.17 -11.90 -1.95
N ALA A 134 2.01 -10.57 -1.82
CA ALA A 134 1.06 -9.81 -2.62
C ALA A 134 1.45 -9.76 -4.11
N ASN A 135 2.72 -9.51 -4.43
CA ASN A 135 3.18 -9.38 -5.81
C ASN A 135 3.09 -10.70 -6.59
N GLU A 136 3.42 -11.81 -5.95
CA GLU A 136 3.43 -13.14 -6.59
C GLU A 136 2.03 -13.82 -6.59
N GLY A 137 1.00 -13.13 -6.09
CA GLY A 137 -0.37 -13.64 -6.15
C GLY A 137 -0.73 -14.68 -5.09
N PHE A 138 0.11 -14.88 -4.06
CA PHE A 138 -0.20 -15.83 -2.98
C PHE A 138 -1.43 -15.45 -2.14
N LEU A 139 -1.93 -14.24 -2.31
CA LEU A 139 -3.14 -13.76 -1.65
C LEU A 139 -4.41 -13.95 -2.50
N ASP A 140 -4.29 -14.33 -3.78
CA ASP A 140 -5.41 -14.30 -4.72
C ASP A 140 -6.54 -15.27 -4.34
N ASP A 141 -6.21 -16.39 -3.71
CA ASP A 141 -7.18 -17.41 -3.26
C ASP A 141 -7.66 -17.19 -1.80
N ILE A 142 -7.17 -16.15 -1.12
CA ILE A 142 -7.52 -15.87 0.28
C ILE A 142 -8.70 -14.90 0.34
N GLU A 143 -9.67 -15.17 1.19
CA GLU A 143 -10.77 -14.25 1.48
C GLU A 143 -10.23 -12.93 2.06
N VAL A 144 -10.79 -11.79 1.63
CA VAL A 144 -10.33 -10.45 2.03
C VAL A 144 -10.29 -10.27 3.56
N ASN A 145 -11.27 -10.81 4.27
CA ASN A 145 -11.36 -10.75 5.73
C ASN A 145 -10.29 -11.60 6.46
N LYS A 146 -9.72 -12.61 5.79
CA LYS A 146 -8.68 -13.50 6.35
C LYS A 146 -7.24 -13.04 6.01
N VAL A 147 -7.06 -12.02 5.16
CA VAL A 147 -5.74 -11.56 4.72
C VAL A 147 -4.86 -11.16 5.90
N ARG A 148 -5.42 -10.50 6.92
CA ARG A 148 -4.68 -10.10 8.11
C ARG A 148 -4.22 -11.29 8.95
N ASP A 149 -5.12 -12.24 9.17
CA ASP A 149 -4.80 -13.45 9.94
C ASP A 149 -3.75 -14.30 9.22
N PHE A 150 -3.84 -14.37 7.88
CA PHE A 150 -2.82 -14.99 7.04
C PHE A 150 -1.47 -14.29 7.18
N GLU A 151 -1.43 -12.95 7.11
CA GLU A 151 -0.19 -12.19 7.26
C GLU A 151 0.46 -12.45 8.62
N ASP A 152 -0.30 -12.34 9.70
CA ASP A 152 0.20 -12.55 11.06
C ASP A 152 0.76 -13.97 11.25
N ALA A 153 0.07 -14.98 10.75
CA ALA A 153 0.52 -16.37 10.80
C ALA A 153 1.76 -16.61 9.92
N LEU A 154 1.79 -16.03 8.70
CA LEU A 154 2.95 -16.09 7.81
C LEU A 154 4.19 -15.45 8.47
N GLN A 155 4.03 -14.29 9.09
CA GLN A 155 5.11 -13.59 9.78
C GLN A 155 5.64 -14.42 10.97
N ALA A 156 4.76 -15.02 11.74
CA ALA A 156 5.14 -15.92 12.83
C ALA A 156 5.92 -17.13 12.32
N TYR A 157 5.44 -17.77 11.26
CA TYR A 157 6.09 -18.91 10.62
C TYR A 157 7.47 -18.56 10.07
N MET A 158 7.59 -17.47 9.31
CA MET A 158 8.86 -17.02 8.75
C MET A 158 9.88 -16.65 9.83
N LYS A 159 9.43 -16.10 10.94
CA LYS A 159 10.29 -15.76 12.07
C LYS A 159 10.81 -17.00 12.80
N SER A 160 10.01 -18.07 12.92
CA SER A 160 10.43 -19.33 13.57
C SER A 160 11.31 -20.18 12.64
N GLU A 161 10.80 -20.54 11.46
CA GLU A 161 11.45 -21.52 10.59
C GLU A 161 12.56 -20.92 9.71
N HIS A 162 12.39 -19.66 9.29
CA HIS A 162 13.31 -18.97 8.38
C HIS A 162 14.06 -17.80 9.03
N SER A 163 14.34 -17.90 10.36
CA SER A 163 14.96 -16.79 11.12
C SER A 163 16.30 -16.33 10.56
N LYS A 164 17.10 -17.23 9.98
CA LYS A 164 18.38 -16.88 9.34
C LYS A 164 18.18 -16.02 8.10
N LEU A 165 17.18 -16.36 7.27
CA LEU A 165 16.82 -15.61 6.08
C LEU A 165 16.31 -14.21 6.47
N MET A 166 15.41 -14.13 7.46
CA MET A 166 14.87 -12.86 7.95
C MET A 166 15.98 -11.93 8.45
N LYS A 167 16.91 -12.44 9.28
CA LYS A 167 18.07 -11.68 9.75
C LYS A 167 18.99 -11.25 8.61
N LYS A 168 19.18 -12.09 7.58
CA LYS A 168 19.99 -11.74 6.40
C LYS A 168 19.35 -10.58 5.65
N ILE A 169 18.04 -10.61 5.43
CA ILE A 169 17.31 -9.53 4.76
C ILE A 169 17.38 -8.23 5.57
N ASP A 170 17.13 -8.28 6.89
CA ASP A 170 17.17 -7.10 7.74
C ASP A 170 18.58 -6.46 7.78
N LYS A 171 19.64 -7.26 7.69
CA LYS A 171 21.02 -6.77 7.71
C LYS A 171 21.46 -6.20 6.36
N THR A 172 21.12 -6.84 5.24
CA THR A 172 21.63 -6.48 3.92
C THR A 172 20.69 -5.55 3.14
N GLY A 173 19.38 -5.71 3.32
CA GLY A 173 18.36 -5.01 2.52
C GLY A 173 18.46 -5.30 1.01
N GLU A 174 19.20 -6.34 0.62
CA GLU A 174 19.41 -6.72 -0.77
C GLU A 174 18.29 -7.62 -1.29
N TYR A 175 18.11 -7.61 -2.61
CA TYR A 175 17.18 -8.50 -3.31
C TYR A 175 17.97 -9.36 -4.29
N SER A 176 18.45 -10.52 -3.80
CA SER A 176 19.14 -11.52 -4.61
C SER A 176 18.22 -12.69 -4.95
N ASP A 177 18.57 -13.45 -5.97
CA ASP A 177 17.81 -14.66 -6.37
C ASP A 177 17.71 -15.66 -5.22
N GLU A 178 18.75 -15.78 -4.41
CA GLU A 178 18.76 -16.64 -3.21
C GLU A 178 17.70 -16.19 -2.20
N ILE A 179 17.60 -14.87 -1.94
CA ILE A 179 16.61 -14.30 -1.02
C ILE A 179 15.21 -14.50 -1.59
N GLN A 180 15.01 -14.23 -2.87
CA GLN A 180 13.74 -14.43 -3.55
C GLN A 180 13.25 -15.88 -3.45
N GLN A 181 14.12 -16.84 -3.79
CA GLN A 181 13.80 -18.25 -3.68
C GLN A 181 13.53 -18.68 -2.23
N GLY A 182 14.31 -18.16 -1.29
CA GLY A 182 14.10 -18.44 0.13
C GLY A 182 12.74 -17.96 0.64
N ILE A 183 12.31 -16.75 0.27
CA ILE A 183 10.98 -16.21 0.61
C ILE A 183 9.90 -17.06 -0.06
N ARG A 184 10.03 -17.35 -1.36
CA ARG A 184 9.08 -18.16 -2.13
C ARG A 184 8.87 -19.53 -1.52
N THR A 185 9.95 -20.26 -1.28
CA THR A 185 9.91 -21.60 -0.68
C THR A 185 9.27 -21.56 0.72
N GLY A 186 9.59 -20.54 1.52
CA GLY A 186 8.98 -20.35 2.84
C GLY A 186 7.46 -20.17 2.75
N ILE A 187 6.97 -19.31 1.85
CA ILE A 187 5.54 -19.07 1.66
C ILE A 187 4.83 -20.31 1.11
N GLU A 188 5.40 -20.96 0.08
CA GLU A 188 4.83 -22.19 -0.49
C GLU A 188 4.72 -23.32 0.54
N THR A 189 5.72 -23.46 1.40
CA THR A 189 5.70 -24.45 2.48
C THR A 189 4.64 -24.09 3.52
N PHE A 190 4.55 -22.83 3.90
CA PHE A 190 3.54 -22.33 4.84
C PHE A 190 2.11 -22.61 4.33
N ILE A 191 1.80 -22.30 3.08
CA ILE A 191 0.49 -22.53 2.47
C ILE A 191 0.13 -24.02 2.45
N LYS A 192 1.11 -24.91 2.23
CA LYS A 192 0.87 -26.36 2.26
C LYS A 192 0.57 -26.91 3.67
N THR A 193 0.99 -26.22 4.71
CA THR A 193 0.77 -26.66 6.11
C THR A 193 -0.56 -26.20 6.69
N GLN A 194 -1.21 -25.21 6.08
CA GLN A 194 -2.45 -24.62 6.58
C GLN A 194 -3.41 -24.32 5.42
N THR A 195 -4.70 -24.54 5.64
CA THR A 195 -5.77 -24.20 4.69
C THR A 195 -6.36 -22.83 5.03
N TRP A 196 -6.33 -21.91 4.07
CA TRP A 196 -6.74 -20.50 4.22
C TRP A 196 -7.97 -20.11 3.36
N TRP A 197 -8.47 -21.03 2.54
CA TRP A 197 -9.67 -20.91 1.69
C TRP A 197 -10.89 -21.64 2.25
#